data_49ead73466d1195765acfe268a1d2f7f
#
_entry.id   49ead73466d1195765acfe268a1d2f7f
#
_cell.length_a   1.000
_cell.length_b   1.000
_cell.length_c   1.000
_cell.angle_alpha   90.00
_cell.angle_beta   90.00
_cell.angle_gamma   90.00
#
_symmetry.space_group_name_H-M   'P 1'
#
loop_
_entity.id
_entity.type
_entity.pdbx_description
1 polymer ?
#
loop_
_entity_poly.entity_id
_entity_poly.type
_entity_poly.pdbx_seq_one_letter_code
_entity_poly.pdbx_strand_id
1 'polypeptide(L)'
;MLHSVIVNALVVKDNKILISQRGLEESHDPGKWTIPGGKVEQTEGNVWNILEKTLKKEVKEEVSIEISENIKLITNNTFIRTGGQHVVAMIFICYWAKGIAKPAEDTNDVAWITENDLDSYDFSPNVMEYIKQGFKYLRIERVNF
;
A
#
# COMPACT_ATOMS: atom_id res chain seq x y z
N MET A 1 0.36 -25.94 4.23
CA MET A 1 0.35 -24.94 3.15
C MET A 1 0.79 -23.59 3.67
N LEU A 2 1.78 -22.98 3.06
CA LEU A 2 2.33 -21.71 3.49
C LEU A 2 1.98 -20.60 2.50
N HIS A 3 1.56 -19.44 3.03
CA HIS A 3 1.31 -18.23 2.26
C HIS A 3 2.25 -17.13 2.73
N SER A 4 2.70 -16.29 1.82
CA SER A 4 3.24 -14.98 2.19
C SER A 4 2.07 -14.05 2.48
N VAL A 5 2.19 -13.30 3.55
CA VAL A 5 1.22 -12.26 3.89
C VAL A 5 1.87 -10.91 3.60
N ILE A 6 1.22 -10.11 2.77
CA ILE A 6 1.66 -8.74 2.49
C ILE A 6 0.61 -7.75 2.94
N VAL A 7 1.06 -6.58 3.37
CA VAL A 7 0.20 -5.46 3.74
C VAL A 7 0.49 -4.30 2.80
N ASN A 8 -0.56 -3.61 2.35
CA ASN A 8 -0.45 -2.44 1.50
C ASN A 8 -1.25 -1.29 2.09
N ALA A 9 -0.72 -0.09 1.95
CA ALA A 9 -1.28 1.12 2.52
C ALA A 9 -1.87 2.04 1.45
N LEU A 10 -3.16 2.30 1.56
CA LEU A 10 -3.81 3.41 0.85
C LEU A 10 -3.71 4.61 1.78
N VAL A 11 -2.63 5.38 1.66
CA VAL A 11 -2.37 6.53 2.53
C VAL A 11 -3.11 7.74 1.99
N VAL A 12 -3.97 8.33 2.81
CA VAL A 12 -4.84 9.45 2.44
C VAL A 12 -4.34 10.75 3.05
N LYS A 13 -4.29 11.78 2.22
CA LYS A 13 -4.04 13.16 2.63
C LYS A 13 -4.79 14.09 1.66
N ASP A 14 -5.63 14.98 2.20
CA ASP A 14 -6.40 15.95 1.40
C ASP A 14 -7.19 15.29 0.26
N ASN A 15 -7.85 14.16 0.54
CA ASN A 15 -8.62 13.37 -0.42
C ASN A 15 -7.81 12.78 -1.57
N LYS A 16 -6.48 12.74 -1.44
CA LYS A 16 -5.58 12.10 -2.38
C LYS A 16 -5.00 10.84 -1.77
N ILE A 17 -4.60 9.90 -2.62
CA ILE A 17 -3.93 8.67 -2.20
C ILE A 17 -2.48 8.70 -2.69
N LEU A 18 -1.57 8.28 -1.83
CA LEU A 18 -0.14 8.22 -2.14
C LEU A 18 0.15 6.96 -2.97
N ILE A 19 0.80 7.16 -4.10
CA ILE A 19 1.33 6.06 -4.92
C ILE A 19 2.85 6.16 -4.98
N SER A 20 3.48 5.04 -5.26
CA SER A 20 4.94 4.94 -5.37
C SER A 20 5.31 4.13 -6.61
N GLN A 21 6.41 4.48 -7.25
CA GLN A 21 6.91 3.76 -8.41
C GLN A 21 7.97 2.75 -7.99
N ARG A 22 7.79 1.50 -8.40
CA ARG A 22 8.77 0.44 -8.14
C ARG A 22 10.08 0.75 -8.85
N GLY A 23 11.18 0.44 -8.18
CA GLY A 23 12.50 0.63 -8.76
C GLY A 23 12.64 -0.07 -10.10
N LEU A 24 13.41 0.51 -11.00
CA LEU A 24 13.60 -0.01 -12.36
C LEU A 24 14.37 -1.33 -12.39
N GLU A 25 15.08 -1.66 -11.31
CA GLU A 25 15.86 -2.89 -11.18
C GLU A 25 15.14 -3.99 -10.38
N GLU A 26 13.89 -3.74 -9.98
CA GLU A 26 13.10 -4.73 -9.28
C GLU A 26 12.77 -5.92 -10.17
N SER A 27 12.78 -7.13 -9.59
CA SER A 27 12.48 -8.36 -10.34
C SER A 27 11.00 -8.52 -10.65
N HIS A 28 10.11 -7.91 -9.84
CA HIS A 28 8.66 -7.97 -10.01
C HIS A 28 8.13 -6.60 -10.40
N ASP A 29 7.45 -6.51 -11.54
CA ASP A 29 6.83 -5.27 -12.06
C ASP A 29 7.77 -4.05 -12.00
N PRO A 30 9.00 -4.10 -12.57
CA PRO A 30 9.91 -2.96 -12.52
C PRO A 30 9.29 -1.73 -13.20
N GLY A 31 9.44 -0.57 -12.55
CA GLY A 31 8.93 0.70 -13.07
C GLY A 31 7.44 0.92 -12.99
N LYS A 32 6.66 -0.09 -12.59
CA LYS A 32 5.20 0.09 -12.40
C LYS A 32 4.92 0.89 -11.15
N TRP A 33 3.78 1.59 -11.16
CA TRP A 33 3.30 2.30 -10.00
C TRP A 33 2.49 1.36 -9.10
N THR A 34 2.55 1.60 -7.81
CA THR A 34 1.92 0.78 -6.79
C THR A 34 1.58 1.64 -5.58
N ILE A 35 1.19 1.00 -4.49
CA ILE A 35 1.03 1.64 -3.18
C ILE A 35 2.06 1.06 -2.21
N PRO A 36 2.47 1.84 -1.20
CA PRO A 36 3.45 1.36 -0.23
C PRO A 36 2.99 0.10 0.48
N GLY A 37 3.92 -0.79 0.74
CA GLY A 37 3.61 -2.01 1.48
C GLY A 37 4.78 -2.96 1.51
N GLY A 38 4.58 -4.10 2.13
CA GLY A 38 5.61 -5.10 2.23
C GLY A 38 5.14 -6.37 2.90
N LYS A 39 6.05 -7.31 2.95
CA LYS A 39 5.82 -8.64 3.49
C LYS A 39 5.87 -8.61 5.02
N VAL A 40 4.92 -9.30 5.63
CA VAL A 40 4.97 -9.53 7.08
C VAL A 40 6.08 -10.54 7.37
N GLU A 41 7.11 -10.09 8.06
CA GLU A 41 8.26 -10.91 8.38
C GLU A 41 7.98 -11.81 9.59
N GLN A 42 8.69 -12.91 9.66
CA GLN A 42 8.65 -13.75 10.85
C GLN A 42 9.29 -13.02 12.02
N THR A 43 8.71 -13.21 13.21
CA THR A 43 9.21 -12.63 14.45
C THR A 43 9.51 -13.73 15.46
N GLU A 44 10.26 -13.39 16.50
CA GLU A 44 10.43 -14.28 17.63
C GLU A 44 9.29 -14.07 18.62
N GLY A 45 8.60 -15.14 18.95
CA GLY A 45 7.53 -15.11 19.93
C GLY A 45 6.25 -14.45 19.42
N ASN A 46 5.45 -13.99 20.36
CA ASN A 46 4.13 -13.45 20.10
C ASN A 46 4.19 -11.93 19.99
N VAL A 47 3.76 -11.41 18.84
CA VAL A 47 3.70 -9.95 18.58
C VAL A 47 2.26 -9.60 18.19
N TRP A 48 1.65 -8.70 18.95
CA TRP A 48 0.30 -8.23 18.67
C TRP A 48 0.31 -7.10 17.63
N ASN A 49 -0.76 -7.06 16.84
CA ASN A 49 -0.95 -6.02 15.81
C ASN A 49 0.19 -6.00 14.77
N ILE A 50 0.65 -7.17 14.39
CA ILE A 50 1.77 -7.31 13.46
C ILE A 50 1.50 -6.69 12.09
N LEU A 51 0.25 -6.75 11.61
CA LEU A 51 -0.11 -6.17 10.31
C LEU A 51 0.05 -4.66 10.33
N GLU A 52 -0.48 -3.99 11.35
CA GLU A 52 -0.40 -2.53 11.49
C GLU A 52 1.04 -2.06 11.73
N LYS A 53 1.81 -2.81 12.52
CA LYS A 53 3.22 -2.51 12.77
C LYS A 53 4.05 -2.62 11.49
N THR A 54 3.80 -3.66 10.70
CA THR A 54 4.46 -3.85 9.41
C THR A 54 4.09 -2.71 8.45
N LEU A 55 2.81 -2.33 8.41
CA LEU A 55 2.34 -1.27 7.56
C LEU A 55 3.05 0.06 7.85
N LYS A 56 3.12 0.45 9.13
CA LYS A 56 3.80 1.67 9.56
C LYS A 56 5.28 1.66 9.18
N LYS A 57 5.93 0.53 9.41
CA LYS A 57 7.35 0.36 9.09
C LYS A 57 7.61 0.51 7.60
N GLU A 58 6.83 -0.19 6.76
CA GLU A 58 7.02 -0.18 5.32
C GLU A 58 6.73 1.19 4.71
N VAL A 59 5.68 1.88 5.17
CA VAL A 59 5.40 3.24 4.72
C VAL A 59 6.57 4.18 5.05
N LYS A 60 7.10 4.09 6.26
CA LYS A 60 8.23 4.91 6.68
C LYS A 60 9.48 4.63 5.83
N GLU A 61 9.79 3.37 5.60
CA GLU A 61 10.99 2.96 4.86
C GLU A 61 10.92 3.33 3.38
N GLU A 62 9.77 3.14 2.75
CA GLU A 62 9.63 3.33 1.29
C GLU A 62 9.38 4.78 0.89
N VAL A 63 8.57 5.51 1.64
CA VAL A 63 8.09 6.85 1.22
C VAL A 63 8.30 7.93 2.27
N SER A 64 8.98 7.64 3.36
CA SER A 64 9.52 8.61 4.32
C SER A 64 8.47 9.40 5.11
N ILE A 65 7.26 8.88 5.24
CA ILE A 65 6.21 9.52 6.04
C ILE A 65 5.76 8.63 7.19
N GLU A 66 5.05 9.23 8.12
CA GLU A 66 4.39 8.51 9.21
C GLU A 66 2.88 8.62 9.05
N ILE A 67 2.17 7.53 9.33
CA ILE A 67 0.71 7.46 9.29
C ILE A 67 0.14 7.48 10.72
N SER A 68 -1.11 7.89 10.83
CA SER A 68 -1.80 7.95 12.11
C SER A 68 -2.20 6.56 12.59
N GLU A 69 -2.74 6.48 13.80
CA GLU A 69 -3.21 5.22 14.39
C GLU A 69 -4.55 4.74 13.78
N ASN A 70 -5.21 5.55 12.97
CA ASN A 70 -6.46 5.17 12.32
C ASN A 70 -6.14 4.35 11.08
N ILE A 71 -6.13 3.03 11.24
CA ILE A 71 -5.78 2.06 10.20
C ILE A 71 -6.94 1.06 10.09
N LYS A 72 -7.53 0.94 8.90
CA LYS A 72 -8.68 0.04 8.69
C LYS A 72 -8.46 -0.86 7.49
N LEU A 73 -8.67 -2.16 7.68
CA LEU A 73 -8.68 -3.13 6.59
C LEU A 73 -9.94 -2.90 5.74
N ILE A 74 -9.78 -2.63 4.45
CA ILE A 74 -10.93 -2.40 3.56
C ILE A 74 -11.12 -3.50 2.52
N THR A 75 -10.08 -4.19 2.14
CA THR A 75 -10.20 -5.32 1.20
C THR A 75 -8.99 -6.23 1.31
N ASN A 76 -9.10 -7.40 0.70
CA ASN A 76 -8.02 -8.38 0.64
C ASN A 76 -8.23 -9.26 -0.58
N ASN A 77 -7.18 -9.90 -1.02
CA ASN A 77 -7.27 -10.95 -2.05
C ASN A 77 -6.11 -11.91 -1.92
N THR A 78 -6.16 -12.98 -2.69
CA THR A 78 -5.06 -13.92 -2.82
C THR A 78 -4.66 -14.00 -4.29
N PHE A 79 -3.37 -14.20 -4.52
CA PHE A 79 -2.85 -14.40 -5.86
C PHE A 79 -1.55 -15.22 -5.81
N ILE A 80 -1.12 -15.67 -6.96
CA ILE A 80 0.11 -16.44 -7.11
C ILE A 80 1.12 -15.55 -7.83
N ARG A 81 2.27 -15.31 -7.20
CA ARG A 81 3.36 -14.53 -7.81
C ARG A 81 4.06 -15.33 -8.89
N THR A 82 4.72 -14.61 -9.78
CA THR A 82 5.71 -15.19 -10.69
C THR A 82 6.70 -16.00 -9.84
N GLY A 83 6.84 -17.29 -10.11
CA GLY A 83 7.63 -18.20 -9.28
C GLY A 83 6.82 -19.12 -8.39
N GLY A 84 5.48 -18.96 -8.36
CA GLY A 84 4.58 -19.91 -7.73
C GLY A 84 4.26 -19.67 -6.25
N GLN A 85 4.74 -18.58 -5.66
CA GLN A 85 4.45 -18.29 -4.26
C GLN A 85 3.01 -17.77 -4.10
N HIS A 86 2.24 -18.40 -3.19
CA HIS A 86 0.90 -17.97 -2.86
C HIS A 86 0.94 -16.82 -1.87
N VAL A 87 0.18 -15.75 -2.16
CA VAL A 87 0.17 -14.52 -1.38
C VAL A 87 -1.24 -14.23 -0.90
N VAL A 88 -1.35 -13.78 0.34
CA VAL A 88 -2.54 -13.12 0.86
C VAL A 88 -2.19 -11.64 1.03
N ALA A 89 -2.92 -10.79 0.33
CA ALA A 89 -2.73 -9.33 0.39
C ALA A 89 -3.81 -8.71 1.25
N MET A 90 -3.40 -7.91 2.23
CA MET A 90 -4.27 -7.19 3.16
C MET A 90 -4.15 -5.70 2.86
N ILE A 91 -5.24 -5.06 2.45
CA ILE A 91 -5.22 -3.67 1.98
C ILE A 91 -5.89 -2.77 3.02
N PHE A 92 -5.11 -1.84 3.55
CA PHE A 92 -5.56 -0.94 4.62
C PHE A 92 -5.70 0.48 4.10
N ILE A 93 -6.75 1.17 4.53
CA ILE A 93 -6.82 2.62 4.42
C ILE A 93 -6.21 3.23 5.68
N CYS A 94 -5.40 4.26 5.52
CA CYS A 94 -4.74 4.94 6.61
C CYS A 94 -4.52 6.40 6.25
N TYR A 95 -4.04 7.21 7.19
CA TYR A 95 -4.02 8.67 7.01
C TYR A 95 -2.63 9.23 7.33
N TRP A 96 -2.18 10.13 6.48
CA TRP A 96 -0.93 10.84 6.69
C TRP A 96 -0.96 11.56 8.04
N ALA A 97 0.13 11.47 8.80
CA ALA A 97 0.28 12.15 10.08
C ALA A 97 1.40 13.18 10.02
N LYS A 98 2.55 12.83 9.46
CA LYS A 98 3.65 13.78 9.33
C LYS A 98 4.69 13.33 8.31
N GLY A 99 5.51 14.26 7.87
CA GLY A 99 6.61 14.03 6.95
C GLY A 99 6.25 14.45 5.52
N ILE A 100 7.28 14.58 4.70
CA ILE A 100 7.13 14.86 3.28
C ILE A 100 7.42 13.57 2.52
N ALA A 101 6.45 13.14 1.70
CA ALA A 101 6.60 11.93 0.90
C ALA A 101 7.76 12.10 -0.09
N LYS A 102 8.68 11.16 -0.08
CA LYS A 102 9.81 11.11 -1.01
C LYS A 102 10.27 9.66 -1.18
N PRO A 103 10.78 9.31 -2.35
CA PRO A 103 11.23 7.95 -2.60
C PRO A 103 12.42 7.58 -1.74
N ALA A 104 12.41 6.36 -1.21
CA ALA A 104 13.49 5.77 -0.44
C ALA A 104 13.56 4.28 -0.77
N GLU A 105 14.63 3.61 -0.37
CA GLU A 105 14.87 2.21 -0.67
C GLU A 105 14.64 1.89 -2.16
N ASP A 106 13.88 0.87 -2.48
CA ASP A 106 13.67 0.41 -3.86
C ASP A 106 12.53 1.16 -4.56
N THR A 107 12.28 2.40 -4.16
CA THR A 107 11.24 3.26 -4.72
C THR A 107 11.86 4.33 -5.60
N ASN A 108 11.38 4.47 -6.83
CA ASN A 108 11.93 5.41 -7.80
C ASN A 108 11.28 6.80 -7.73
N ASP A 109 9.98 6.87 -7.44
CA ASP A 109 9.22 8.12 -7.38
C ASP A 109 7.97 7.96 -6.51
N VAL A 110 7.37 9.08 -6.13
CA VAL A 110 6.12 9.12 -5.38
C VAL A 110 5.20 10.19 -5.92
N ALA A 111 3.90 10.03 -5.74
CA ALA A 111 2.90 11.04 -6.13
C ALA A 111 1.64 10.91 -5.28
N TRP A 112 1.03 12.04 -4.96
CA TRP A 112 -0.31 12.10 -4.38
C TRP A 112 -1.30 12.28 -5.53
N ILE A 113 -2.26 11.37 -5.67
CA ILE A 113 -3.18 11.38 -6.80
C ILE A 113 -4.64 11.49 -6.39
N THR A 114 -5.45 12.07 -7.28
CA THR A 114 -6.89 12.02 -7.19
C THR A 114 -7.42 10.84 -8.00
N GLU A 115 -8.71 10.54 -7.85
CA GLU A 115 -9.34 9.47 -8.62
C GLU A 115 -9.25 9.69 -10.13
N ASN A 116 -9.29 10.95 -10.56
CA ASN A 116 -9.21 11.30 -11.98
C ASN A 116 -7.83 11.05 -12.58
N ASP A 117 -6.80 10.88 -11.76
CA ASP A 117 -5.42 10.67 -12.22
C ASP A 117 -5.09 9.20 -12.51
N LEU A 118 -6.00 8.27 -12.22
CA LEU A 118 -5.72 6.83 -12.27
C LEU A 118 -5.19 6.36 -13.64
N ASP A 119 -5.74 6.89 -14.73
CA ASP A 119 -5.35 6.48 -16.07
C ASP A 119 -3.99 7.04 -16.52
N SER A 120 -3.41 7.93 -15.72
CA SER A 120 -2.11 8.55 -16.04
C SER A 120 -0.92 7.73 -15.56
N TYR A 121 -1.16 6.62 -14.86
CA TYR A 121 -0.11 5.81 -14.25
C TYR A 121 -0.27 4.35 -14.64
N ASP A 122 0.86 3.64 -14.79
CA ASP A 122 0.87 2.22 -15.16
C ASP A 122 0.82 1.36 -13.89
N PHE A 123 -0.38 0.93 -13.53
CA PHE A 123 -0.61 0.02 -12.40
C PHE A 123 -0.86 -1.40 -12.89
N SER A 124 -0.47 -2.39 -12.08
CA SER A 124 -0.97 -3.76 -12.29
C SER A 124 -2.47 -3.81 -12.01
N PRO A 125 -3.21 -4.80 -12.57
CA PRO A 125 -4.66 -4.90 -12.35
C PRO A 125 -5.07 -4.95 -10.88
N ASN A 126 -4.34 -5.70 -10.05
CA ASN A 126 -4.65 -5.78 -8.62
C ASN A 126 -4.49 -4.43 -7.93
N VAL A 127 -3.40 -3.75 -8.18
CA VAL A 127 -3.13 -2.43 -7.55
C VAL A 127 -4.18 -1.41 -7.98
N MET A 128 -4.53 -1.39 -9.26
CA MET A 128 -5.60 -0.50 -9.76
C MET A 128 -6.91 -0.74 -8.98
N GLU A 129 -7.27 -2.00 -8.77
CA GLU A 129 -8.48 -2.34 -8.03
C GLU A 129 -8.40 -1.90 -6.57
N TYR A 130 -7.25 -2.09 -5.91
CA TYR A 130 -7.06 -1.62 -4.54
C TYR A 130 -7.30 -0.12 -4.41
N ILE A 131 -6.72 0.66 -5.32
CA ILE A 131 -6.84 2.12 -5.29
C ILE A 131 -8.29 2.56 -5.56
N LYS A 132 -8.96 1.92 -6.53
CA LYS A 132 -10.38 2.17 -6.81
C LYS A 132 -11.25 1.92 -5.57
N GLN A 133 -10.99 0.84 -4.86
CA GLN A 133 -11.72 0.55 -3.62
C GLN A 133 -11.41 1.57 -2.52
N GLY A 134 -10.19 2.06 -2.45
CA GLY A 134 -9.82 3.14 -1.55
C GLY A 134 -10.63 4.41 -1.81
N PHE A 135 -10.71 4.85 -3.05
CA PHE A 135 -11.51 6.03 -3.40
C PHE A 135 -13.00 5.81 -3.16
N LYS A 136 -13.51 4.63 -3.44
CA LYS A 136 -14.90 4.27 -3.14
C LYS A 136 -15.17 4.36 -1.64
N TYR A 137 -14.29 3.83 -0.80
CA TYR A 137 -14.38 3.91 0.64
C TYR A 137 -14.46 5.38 1.10
N LEU A 138 -13.60 6.25 0.58
CA LEU A 138 -13.58 7.66 0.92
C LEU A 138 -14.89 8.37 0.54
N ARG A 139 -15.50 8.03 -0.60
CA ARG A 139 -16.80 8.58 -1.00
C ARG A 139 -17.90 8.17 -0.03
N ILE A 140 -17.92 6.90 0.37
CA ILE A 140 -18.92 6.38 1.31
C ILE A 140 -18.78 7.04 2.67
N GLU A 141 -17.56 7.19 3.17
CA GLU A 141 -17.28 7.88 4.43
C GLU A 141 -17.80 9.32 4.43
N ARG A 142 -17.62 10.04 3.32
CA ARG A 142 -18.10 11.42 3.20
C ARG A 142 -19.62 11.54 3.22
N VAL A 143 -20.31 10.57 2.63
CA VAL A 143 -21.79 10.55 2.56
C VAL A 143 -22.40 10.24 3.93
N ASN A 144 -21.72 9.48 4.77
CA ASN A 144 -22.22 9.04 6.07
C ASN A 144 -21.94 10.00 7.21
N PHE A 145 -21.43 11.17 6.91
CA PHE A 145 -21.19 12.22 7.89
C PHE A 145 -22.43 13.07 8.10
#